data_6904e1f3db69fb1e9aa317e947e7f9dd
#
_entry.id   6904e1f3db69fb1e9aa317e947e7f9dd
#
_cell.length_a   1.000
_cell.length_b   1.000
_cell.length_c   1.000
_cell.angle_alpha   90.00
_cell.angle_beta   90.00
_cell.angle_gamma   90.00
#
_symmetry.space_group_name_H-M   'P 1'
#
loop_
_entity.id
_entity.type
_entity.pdbx_description
1 polymer ?
#
loop_
_entity_poly.entity_id
_entity_poly.type
_entity_poly.pdbx_seq_one_letter_code
_entity_poly.pdbx_strand_id
1 'polypeptide(L)'
;TNIMAFGDDPDISTGPEEANAVSFEVILYAMELAKKQRDGFTGPVIQALLEGEVDGEPISDEMFAWVFILLMVGGNESTRTATAHGMRLLMENPDQLQHLVDHPEDIPDAIEEMLRYNTAFIAMRRTTTQDIEWNGYSFKRGEKIVMHYHAVNHDEDVFGDDAMRFDIHRKKRMPTLNQELRSFGIGEHFCLGMNLARLEMRIMFEEVIPRLRDITFNGEVTYMRSFLIS
;
A
#
# COMPACT_ATOMS: atom_id res chain seq x y z
N THR A 1 3.51 -1.42 -14.38
CA THR A 1 2.72 -1.01 -13.18
C THR A 1 2.55 0.51 -13.10
N ASN A 2 3.59 1.32 -13.34
CA ASN A 2 3.51 2.78 -13.23
C ASN A 2 2.31 3.39 -13.98
N ILE A 3 2.14 3.06 -15.26
CA ILE A 3 1.01 3.56 -16.07
C ILE A 3 -0.35 3.14 -15.47
N MET A 4 -0.44 1.96 -14.88
CA MET A 4 -1.69 1.49 -14.24
C MET A 4 -1.96 2.18 -12.89
N ALA A 5 -0.92 2.50 -12.13
CA ALA A 5 -1.03 3.12 -10.81
C ALA A 5 -1.11 4.65 -10.86
N PHE A 6 -0.47 5.26 -11.86
CA PHE A 6 -0.31 6.71 -12.02
C PHE A 6 -0.78 7.20 -13.40
N GLY A 7 -1.79 6.54 -13.97
CA GLY A 7 -2.33 6.89 -15.29
C GLY A 7 -2.92 8.31 -15.41
N ASP A 8 -3.17 8.96 -14.27
CA ASP A 8 -3.62 10.36 -14.21
C ASP A 8 -2.47 11.38 -14.26
N ASP A 9 -1.22 10.91 -14.18
CA ASP A 9 -0.04 11.77 -14.25
C ASP A 9 0.43 11.93 -15.69
N PRO A 10 0.42 13.16 -16.24
CA PRO A 10 0.80 13.42 -17.63
C PRO A 10 2.28 13.15 -17.95
N ASP A 11 3.14 13.06 -16.92
CA ASP A 11 4.55 12.71 -17.09
C ASP A 11 4.77 11.19 -17.20
N ILE A 12 3.74 10.39 -16.86
CA ILE A 12 3.80 8.93 -16.85
C ILE A 12 2.94 8.31 -17.94
N SER A 13 1.77 8.89 -18.22
CA SER A 13 0.80 8.36 -19.18
C SER A 13 0.26 9.44 -20.10
N THR A 14 0.01 9.08 -21.35
CA THR A 14 -0.65 9.94 -22.33
C THR A 14 -2.18 9.97 -22.19
N GLY A 15 -2.71 9.18 -21.27
CA GLY A 15 -4.13 9.17 -20.93
C GLY A 15 -4.75 7.76 -20.78
N PRO A 16 -6.09 7.73 -20.60
CA PRO A 16 -6.81 6.49 -20.30
C PRO A 16 -6.67 5.39 -21.36
N GLU A 17 -6.50 5.76 -22.64
CA GLU A 17 -6.35 4.78 -23.74
C GLU A 17 -5.06 3.98 -23.59
N GLU A 18 -3.95 4.63 -23.24
CA GLU A 18 -2.69 3.96 -22.98
C GLU A 18 -2.76 3.07 -21.75
N ALA A 19 -3.36 3.55 -20.65
CA ALA A 19 -3.55 2.77 -19.44
C ALA A 19 -4.40 1.51 -19.69
N ASN A 20 -5.44 1.62 -20.51
CA ASN A 20 -6.27 0.48 -20.91
C ASN A 20 -5.50 -0.50 -21.79
N ALA A 21 -4.70 -0.04 -22.75
CA ALA A 21 -3.89 -0.89 -23.63
C ALA A 21 -2.88 -1.71 -22.82
N VAL A 22 -2.15 -1.05 -21.90
CA VAL A 22 -1.20 -1.74 -21.01
C VAL A 22 -1.91 -2.75 -20.10
N SER A 23 -3.07 -2.39 -19.56
CA SER A 23 -3.87 -3.31 -18.75
C SER A 23 -4.28 -4.55 -19.54
N PHE A 24 -4.68 -4.36 -20.78
CA PHE A 24 -5.08 -5.48 -21.67
C PHE A 24 -3.91 -6.40 -21.99
N GLU A 25 -2.71 -5.86 -22.25
CA GLU A 25 -1.50 -6.67 -22.45
C GLU A 25 -1.19 -7.53 -21.23
N VAL A 26 -1.31 -6.96 -20.04
CA VAL A 26 -1.09 -7.71 -18.78
C VAL A 26 -2.15 -8.79 -18.57
N ILE A 27 -3.41 -8.52 -18.92
CA ILE A 27 -4.49 -9.55 -18.88
C ILE A 27 -4.13 -10.72 -19.78
N LEU A 28 -3.76 -10.45 -21.05
CA LEU A 28 -3.39 -11.50 -21.99
C LEU A 28 -2.19 -12.33 -21.49
N TYR A 29 -1.17 -11.67 -20.97
CA TYR A 29 -0.02 -12.34 -20.36
C TYR A 29 -0.44 -13.24 -19.19
N ALA A 30 -1.28 -12.74 -18.29
CA ALA A 30 -1.75 -13.50 -17.14
C ALA A 30 -2.59 -14.71 -17.54
N MET A 31 -3.46 -14.58 -18.54
CA MET A 31 -4.24 -15.70 -19.08
C MET A 31 -3.34 -16.76 -19.72
N GLU A 32 -2.29 -16.35 -20.44
CA GLU A 32 -1.31 -17.31 -21.00
C GLU A 32 -0.52 -17.99 -19.89
N LEU A 33 -0.15 -17.24 -18.84
CA LEU A 33 0.50 -17.77 -17.64
C LEU A 33 -0.38 -18.82 -16.96
N ALA A 34 -1.68 -18.56 -16.77
CA ALA A 34 -2.63 -19.49 -16.17
C ALA A 34 -2.63 -20.82 -16.94
N LYS A 35 -2.72 -20.79 -18.29
CA LYS A 35 -2.68 -21.98 -19.13
C LYS A 35 -1.39 -22.79 -18.93
N LYS A 36 -0.23 -22.11 -19.01
CA LYS A 36 1.08 -22.76 -18.81
C LYS A 36 1.21 -23.41 -17.42
N GLN A 37 0.64 -22.77 -16.40
CA GLN A 37 0.70 -23.26 -15.03
C GLN A 37 -0.20 -24.48 -14.80
N ARG A 38 -1.36 -24.54 -15.46
CA ARG A 38 -2.22 -25.74 -15.45
C ARG A 38 -1.54 -26.95 -16.07
N ASP A 39 -0.62 -26.75 -17.02
CA ASP A 39 0.16 -27.79 -17.68
C ASP A 39 1.36 -28.32 -16.87
N GLY A 40 1.58 -27.81 -15.64
CA GLY A 40 2.51 -28.43 -14.68
C GLY A 40 3.70 -27.62 -14.20
N PHE A 41 3.79 -26.33 -14.51
CA PHE A 41 4.79 -25.44 -13.88
C PHE A 41 4.15 -24.55 -12.83
N THR A 42 4.55 -24.65 -11.57
CA THR A 42 3.84 -23.97 -10.47
C THR A 42 4.78 -23.30 -9.48
N GLY A 43 4.51 -21.98 -9.24
CA GLY A 43 4.87 -21.36 -7.98
C GLY A 43 3.72 -21.51 -6.98
N PRO A 44 3.98 -21.61 -5.68
CA PRO A 44 2.95 -21.95 -4.68
C PRO A 44 1.76 -20.98 -4.63
N VAL A 45 1.98 -19.69 -4.87
CA VAL A 45 0.91 -18.67 -4.89
C VAL A 45 0.02 -18.84 -6.11
N ILE A 46 0.62 -19.05 -7.29
CA ILE A 46 -0.10 -19.23 -8.53
C ILE A 46 -0.91 -20.53 -8.50
N GLN A 47 -0.32 -21.59 -7.98
CA GLN A 47 -1.01 -22.86 -7.80
C GLN A 47 -2.22 -22.73 -6.89
N ALA A 48 -2.05 -22.08 -5.71
CA ALA A 48 -3.16 -21.89 -4.79
C ALA A 48 -4.30 -21.08 -5.39
N LEU A 49 -3.99 -20.08 -6.25
CA LEU A 49 -5.01 -19.32 -6.99
C LEU A 49 -5.73 -20.19 -8.01
N LEU A 50 -5.00 -21.00 -8.79
CA LEU A 50 -5.59 -21.84 -9.86
C LEU A 50 -6.40 -23.02 -9.32
N GLU A 51 -6.10 -23.49 -8.11
CA GLU A 51 -6.84 -24.53 -7.39
C GLU A 51 -8.01 -23.95 -6.57
N GLY A 52 -8.12 -22.60 -6.49
CA GLY A 52 -9.17 -21.92 -5.76
C GLY A 52 -10.54 -22.02 -6.45
N GLU A 53 -11.58 -21.84 -5.66
CA GLU A 53 -12.98 -21.79 -6.08
C GLU A 53 -13.62 -20.46 -5.66
N VAL A 54 -14.53 -19.98 -6.50
CA VAL A 54 -15.41 -18.85 -6.16
C VAL A 54 -16.85 -19.32 -6.36
N ASP A 55 -17.64 -19.22 -5.29
CA ASP A 55 -19.04 -19.70 -5.27
C ASP A 55 -19.18 -21.19 -5.65
N GLY A 56 -18.16 -22.01 -5.34
CA GLY A 56 -18.11 -23.45 -5.64
C GLY A 56 -17.69 -23.79 -7.08
N GLU A 57 -17.31 -22.80 -7.88
CA GLU A 57 -16.80 -22.99 -9.24
C GLU A 57 -15.29 -22.70 -9.29
N PRO A 58 -14.50 -23.49 -10.04
CA PRO A 58 -13.08 -23.24 -10.22
C PRO A 58 -12.79 -21.84 -10.80
N ILE A 59 -11.72 -21.20 -10.35
CA ILE A 59 -11.28 -19.92 -10.89
C ILE A 59 -11.00 -20.03 -12.39
N SER A 60 -11.68 -19.21 -13.19
CA SER A 60 -11.45 -19.09 -14.63
C SER A 60 -10.11 -18.40 -14.93
N ASP A 61 -9.57 -18.57 -16.15
CA ASP A 61 -8.36 -17.88 -16.59
C ASP A 61 -8.55 -16.36 -16.58
N GLU A 62 -9.75 -15.86 -16.83
CA GLU A 62 -10.08 -14.43 -16.74
C GLU A 62 -10.06 -13.95 -15.29
N MET A 63 -10.69 -14.67 -14.36
CA MET A 63 -10.66 -14.35 -12.94
C MET A 63 -9.23 -14.37 -12.42
N PHE A 64 -8.45 -15.39 -12.79
CA PHE A 64 -7.02 -15.44 -12.46
C PHE A 64 -6.27 -14.19 -12.95
N ALA A 65 -6.52 -13.73 -14.18
CA ALA A 65 -5.87 -12.55 -14.73
C ALA A 65 -6.19 -11.28 -13.93
N TRP A 66 -7.44 -11.10 -13.50
CA TRP A 66 -7.81 -9.97 -12.65
C TRP A 66 -7.14 -10.01 -11.27
N VAL A 67 -7.08 -11.18 -10.63
CA VAL A 67 -6.36 -11.36 -9.35
C VAL A 67 -4.86 -11.13 -9.53
N PHE A 68 -4.28 -11.61 -10.63
CA PHE A 68 -2.87 -11.39 -10.96
C PHE A 68 -2.53 -9.90 -11.08
N ILE A 69 -3.36 -9.13 -11.80
CA ILE A 69 -3.20 -7.67 -11.90
C ILE A 69 -3.28 -7.02 -10.52
N LEU A 70 -4.28 -7.40 -9.73
CA LEU A 70 -4.47 -6.87 -8.38
C LEU A 70 -3.22 -7.10 -7.51
N LEU A 71 -2.66 -8.30 -7.53
CA LEU A 71 -1.45 -8.63 -6.79
C LEU A 71 -0.22 -7.88 -7.32
N MET A 72 -0.10 -7.76 -8.65
CA MET A 72 1.02 -7.07 -9.28
C MET A 72 1.02 -5.57 -8.99
N VAL A 73 -0.11 -4.90 -9.13
CA VAL A 73 -0.23 -3.45 -8.86
C VAL A 73 -0.16 -3.18 -7.36
N GLY A 74 -0.93 -3.93 -6.56
CA GLY A 74 -1.00 -3.73 -5.11
C GLY A 74 0.32 -4.04 -4.39
N GLY A 75 1.07 -5.04 -4.84
CA GLY A 75 2.31 -5.46 -4.20
C GLY A 75 3.55 -4.66 -4.62
N ASN A 76 3.57 -4.12 -5.83
CA ASN A 76 4.76 -3.44 -6.34
C ASN A 76 4.83 -1.97 -5.91
N GLU A 77 3.80 -1.18 -6.27
CA GLU A 77 3.88 0.28 -6.10
C GLU A 77 3.74 0.71 -4.64
N SER A 78 2.89 0.06 -3.85
CA SER A 78 2.61 0.48 -2.49
C SER A 78 3.82 0.30 -1.55
N THR A 79 4.51 -0.83 -1.61
CA THR A 79 5.69 -1.09 -0.77
C THR A 79 6.86 -0.20 -1.18
N ARG A 80 7.06 0.01 -2.49
CA ARG A 80 8.07 0.94 -3.00
C ARG A 80 7.82 2.36 -2.50
N THR A 81 6.58 2.85 -2.61
CA THR A 81 6.19 4.17 -2.14
C THR A 81 6.37 4.31 -0.63
N ALA A 82 5.88 3.34 0.17
CA ALA A 82 6.05 3.36 1.61
C ALA A 82 7.53 3.39 2.04
N THR A 83 8.38 2.62 1.35
CA THR A 83 9.84 2.60 1.61
C THR A 83 10.48 3.94 1.26
N ALA A 84 10.16 4.52 0.10
CA ALA A 84 10.69 5.81 -0.33
C ALA A 84 10.30 6.94 0.63
N HIS A 85 9.03 6.99 1.05
CA HIS A 85 8.56 7.95 2.04
C HIS A 85 9.19 7.74 3.42
N GLY A 86 9.32 6.49 3.88
CA GLY A 86 10.02 6.19 5.13
C GLY A 86 11.46 6.68 5.12
N MET A 87 12.18 6.47 4.00
CA MET A 87 13.53 6.99 3.82
C MET A 87 13.56 8.52 3.89
N ARG A 88 12.66 9.20 3.16
CA ARG A 88 12.53 10.66 3.18
C ARG A 88 12.29 11.17 4.59
N LEU A 89 11.35 10.58 5.33
CA LEU A 89 11.04 10.96 6.70
C LEU A 89 12.26 10.86 7.62
N LEU A 90 13.07 9.82 7.49
CA LEU A 90 14.31 9.69 8.27
C LEU A 90 15.34 10.75 7.88
N MET A 91 15.47 11.09 6.60
CA MET A 91 16.41 12.13 6.16
C MET A 91 15.97 13.54 6.58
N GLU A 92 14.66 13.79 6.69
CA GLU A 92 14.07 15.02 7.23
C GLU A 92 14.14 15.10 8.77
N ASN A 93 14.39 13.97 9.45
CA ASN A 93 14.50 13.87 10.91
C ASN A 93 15.82 13.17 11.30
N PRO A 94 16.97 13.84 11.14
CA PRO A 94 18.30 13.23 11.29
C PRO A 94 18.60 12.70 12.69
N ASP A 95 17.99 13.26 13.73
CA ASP A 95 18.07 12.77 15.11
C ASP A 95 17.43 11.38 15.25
N GLN A 96 16.30 11.15 14.58
CA GLN A 96 15.62 9.86 14.58
C GLN A 96 16.36 8.85 13.70
N LEU A 97 16.93 9.29 12.57
CA LEU A 97 17.80 8.44 11.75
C LEU A 97 19.02 7.97 12.56
N GLN A 98 19.71 8.91 13.25
CA GLN A 98 20.87 8.55 14.07
C GLN A 98 20.50 7.59 15.20
N HIS A 99 19.31 7.77 15.81
CA HIS A 99 18.81 6.81 16.80
C HIS A 99 18.72 5.38 16.21
N LEU A 100 18.16 5.21 15.02
CA LEU A 100 18.05 3.89 14.38
C LEU A 100 19.39 3.31 13.93
N VAL A 101 20.39 4.16 13.65
CA VAL A 101 21.78 3.71 13.41
C VAL A 101 22.38 3.11 14.68
N ASP A 102 22.11 3.71 15.82
CA ASP A 102 22.66 3.31 17.11
C ASP A 102 21.82 2.19 17.79
N HIS A 103 20.53 2.10 17.43
CA HIS A 103 19.55 1.18 17.98
C HIS A 103 18.76 0.47 16.86
N PRO A 104 19.39 -0.40 16.06
CA PRO A 104 18.72 -1.07 14.93
C PRO A 104 17.56 -1.99 15.36
N GLU A 105 17.52 -2.39 16.61
CA GLU A 105 16.40 -3.14 17.19
C GLU A 105 15.08 -2.38 17.19
N ASP A 106 15.09 -1.04 17.07
CA ASP A 106 13.92 -0.18 17.01
C ASP A 106 13.36 -0.01 15.58
N ILE A 107 14.05 -0.52 14.55
CA ILE A 107 13.61 -0.43 13.14
C ILE A 107 12.19 -0.99 12.92
N PRO A 108 11.81 -2.15 13.47
CA PRO A 108 10.44 -2.66 13.30
C PRO A 108 9.36 -1.71 13.83
N ASP A 109 9.59 -1.06 14.96
CA ASP A 109 8.66 -0.09 15.55
C ASP A 109 8.61 1.21 14.74
N ALA A 110 9.75 1.67 14.23
CA ALA A 110 9.83 2.83 13.35
C ALA A 110 9.06 2.62 12.04
N ILE A 111 9.05 1.40 11.49
CA ILE A 111 8.28 1.05 10.29
C ILE A 111 6.77 1.24 10.52
N GLU A 112 6.23 0.87 11.68
CA GLU A 112 4.82 1.11 11.98
C GLU A 112 4.47 2.60 11.97
N GLU A 113 5.36 3.44 12.47
CA GLU A 113 5.18 4.91 12.41
C GLU A 113 5.34 5.46 10.98
N MET A 114 6.29 4.95 10.18
CA MET A 114 6.40 5.31 8.77
C MET A 114 5.12 4.99 8.00
N LEU A 115 4.56 3.80 8.21
CA LEU A 115 3.31 3.36 7.62
C LEU A 115 2.12 4.22 8.07
N ARG A 116 2.07 4.62 9.34
CA ARG A 116 1.04 5.51 9.85
C ARG A 116 1.14 6.90 9.23
N TYR A 117 2.32 7.50 9.33
CA TYR A 117 2.54 8.90 8.97
C TYR A 117 2.39 9.15 7.48
N ASN A 118 2.87 8.23 6.64
CA ASN A 118 2.75 8.34 5.20
C ASN A 118 2.24 7.02 4.59
N THR A 119 0.92 6.87 4.58
CA THR A 119 0.31 5.69 3.99
C THR A 119 0.40 5.72 2.47
N ALA A 120 0.84 4.61 1.87
CA ALA A 120 0.99 4.50 0.43
C ALA A 120 -0.34 4.70 -0.31
N PHE A 121 -1.43 4.11 0.18
CA PHE A 121 -2.77 4.36 -0.34
C PHE A 121 -3.41 5.56 0.36
N ILE A 122 -3.69 6.62 -0.38
CA ILE A 122 -4.28 7.85 0.16
C ILE A 122 -5.73 7.62 0.57
N ALA A 123 -6.51 6.99 -0.32
CA ALA A 123 -7.95 6.82 -0.12
C ALA A 123 -8.49 5.59 -0.86
N MET A 124 -9.57 5.05 -0.35
CA MET A 124 -10.35 4.00 -1.00
C MET A 124 -11.81 4.38 -1.02
N ARG A 125 -12.52 3.92 -2.05
CA ARG A 125 -13.94 4.24 -2.26
C ARG A 125 -14.81 3.01 -2.03
N ARG A 126 -16.00 3.24 -1.45
CA ARG A 126 -17.09 2.27 -1.39
C ARG A 126 -18.34 2.84 -2.06
N THR A 127 -19.20 1.96 -2.52
CA THR A 127 -20.51 2.32 -3.06
C THR A 127 -21.58 1.70 -2.17
N THR A 128 -22.53 2.50 -1.71
CA THR A 128 -23.64 2.01 -0.90
C THR A 128 -24.50 1.06 -1.71
N THR A 129 -24.83 -0.10 -1.13
CA THR A 129 -25.69 -1.11 -1.78
C THR A 129 -27.17 -0.91 -1.45
N GLN A 130 -27.47 -0.09 -0.46
CA GLN A 130 -28.82 0.27 -0.01
C GLN A 130 -28.79 1.65 0.63
N ASP A 131 -29.98 2.22 0.91
CA ASP A 131 -30.11 3.43 1.72
C ASP A 131 -29.63 3.13 3.14
N ILE A 132 -28.78 3.97 3.71
CA ILE A 132 -28.26 3.84 5.08
C ILE A 132 -28.25 5.18 5.81
N GLU A 133 -28.47 5.11 7.12
CA GLU A 133 -28.24 6.21 8.06
C GLU A 133 -27.00 5.90 8.89
N TRP A 134 -26.07 6.83 8.95
CA TRP A 134 -24.84 6.66 9.74
C TRP A 134 -24.36 8.00 10.30
N ASN A 135 -24.17 8.07 11.61
CA ASN A 135 -23.73 9.26 12.33
C ASN A 135 -24.55 10.54 11.98
N GLY A 136 -25.86 10.42 11.77
CA GLY A 136 -26.74 11.52 11.43
C GLY A 136 -26.72 11.92 9.94
N TYR A 137 -25.97 11.20 9.11
CA TYR A 137 -25.95 11.38 7.66
C TYR A 137 -26.77 10.29 6.97
N SER A 138 -27.56 10.71 5.97
CA SER A 138 -28.34 9.80 5.11
C SER A 138 -27.60 9.58 3.81
N PHE A 139 -27.36 8.32 3.47
CA PHE A 139 -26.75 7.94 2.20
C PHE A 139 -27.75 7.14 1.38
N LYS A 140 -27.86 7.47 0.11
CA LYS A 140 -28.71 6.74 -0.83
C LYS A 140 -27.96 5.62 -1.50
N ARG A 141 -28.67 4.55 -1.90
CA ARG A 141 -28.10 3.48 -2.73
C ARG A 141 -27.38 4.06 -3.94
N GLY A 142 -26.15 3.62 -4.17
CA GLY A 142 -25.30 4.03 -5.28
C GLY A 142 -24.39 5.22 -4.99
N GLU A 143 -24.55 5.88 -3.84
CA GLU A 143 -23.65 6.96 -3.44
C GLU A 143 -22.26 6.45 -3.13
N LYS A 144 -21.27 7.33 -3.33
CA LYS A 144 -19.84 7.03 -3.15
C LYS A 144 -19.37 7.59 -1.82
N ILE A 145 -18.78 6.72 -1.00
CA ILE A 145 -18.14 7.07 0.26
C ILE A 145 -16.64 6.87 0.10
N VAL A 146 -15.87 7.92 0.34
CA VAL A 146 -14.41 7.89 0.29
C VAL A 146 -13.86 7.75 1.71
N MET A 147 -13.08 6.72 1.95
CA MET A 147 -12.32 6.51 3.17
C MET A 147 -10.92 7.08 2.95
N HIS A 148 -10.60 8.19 3.60
CA HIS A 148 -9.32 8.87 3.44
C HIS A 148 -8.33 8.36 4.48
N TYR A 149 -7.53 7.35 4.14
CA TYR A 149 -6.63 6.64 5.07
C TYR A 149 -5.56 7.54 5.68
N HIS A 150 -5.03 8.48 4.88
CA HIS A 150 -4.07 9.46 5.42
C HIS A 150 -4.71 10.30 6.55
N ALA A 151 -5.91 10.81 6.37
CA ALA A 151 -6.60 11.58 7.41
C ALA A 151 -6.89 10.74 8.66
N VAL A 152 -7.35 9.49 8.46
CA VAL A 152 -7.63 8.57 9.59
C VAL A 152 -6.35 8.26 10.40
N ASN A 153 -5.21 8.12 9.74
CA ASN A 153 -3.94 7.86 10.41
C ASN A 153 -3.36 9.11 11.13
N HIS A 154 -3.99 10.28 10.96
CA HIS A 154 -3.62 11.52 11.64
C HIS A 154 -4.76 12.04 12.53
N ASP A 155 -5.71 11.19 12.88
CA ASP A 155 -6.82 11.53 13.76
C ASP A 155 -6.33 11.70 15.20
N GLU A 156 -6.47 12.89 15.75
CA GLU A 156 -6.03 13.25 17.12
C GLU A 156 -6.83 12.49 18.18
N ASP A 157 -8.09 12.12 17.91
CA ASP A 157 -8.89 11.31 18.82
C ASP A 157 -8.31 9.89 19.01
N VAL A 158 -7.53 9.42 18.02
CA VAL A 158 -6.90 8.08 18.04
C VAL A 158 -5.42 8.17 18.43
N PHE A 159 -4.67 9.09 17.81
CA PHE A 159 -3.21 9.14 17.90
C PHE A 159 -2.69 10.23 18.85
N GLY A 160 -3.60 11.06 19.42
CA GLY A 160 -3.27 12.14 20.35
C GLY A 160 -2.91 13.44 19.64
N ASP A 161 -2.69 14.51 20.45
CA ASP A 161 -2.43 15.87 19.98
C ASP A 161 -1.19 16.00 19.09
N ASP A 162 -0.31 15.00 19.09
CA ASP A 162 0.88 14.92 18.26
C ASP A 162 0.70 14.00 17.02
N ALA A 163 -0.53 13.69 16.63
CA ALA A 163 -0.84 12.85 15.49
C ALA A 163 -0.17 13.30 14.18
N MET A 164 0.00 14.61 14.00
CA MET A 164 0.67 15.22 12.86
C MET A 164 2.21 15.23 12.96
N ARG A 165 2.77 14.67 14.02
CA ARG A 165 4.22 14.58 14.20
C ARG A 165 4.70 13.17 13.85
N PHE A 166 5.79 13.09 13.06
CA PHE A 166 6.53 11.84 12.87
C PHE A 166 7.39 11.54 14.10
N ASP A 167 7.20 10.36 14.69
CA ASP A 167 7.94 9.94 15.89
C ASP A 167 8.14 8.41 15.90
N ILE A 168 9.35 7.96 15.61
CA ILE A 168 9.71 6.52 15.59
C ILE A 168 9.48 5.81 16.93
N HIS A 169 9.33 6.56 18.01
CA HIS A 169 9.03 6.01 19.34
C HIS A 169 7.54 5.91 19.64
N ARG A 170 6.66 6.29 18.72
CA ARG A 170 5.20 6.24 18.93
C ARG A 170 4.74 4.86 19.37
N LYS A 171 5.26 3.79 18.76
CA LYS A 171 4.92 2.42 19.12
C LYS A 171 5.21 2.08 20.59
N LYS A 172 6.29 2.63 21.16
CA LYS A 172 6.63 2.45 22.60
C LYS A 172 5.60 3.11 23.52
N ARG A 173 5.03 4.26 23.08
CA ARG A 173 3.99 5.00 23.83
C ARG A 173 2.58 4.45 23.57
N MET A 174 2.37 3.90 22.39
CA MET A 174 1.10 3.34 21.90
C MET A 174 1.32 1.91 21.41
N PRO A 175 1.35 0.90 22.30
CA PRO A 175 1.59 -0.50 21.92
C PRO A 175 0.59 -1.05 20.89
N THR A 176 -0.60 -0.44 20.81
CA THR A 176 -1.67 -0.80 19.86
C THR A 176 -1.51 -0.13 18.49
N LEU A 177 -0.46 0.64 18.23
CA LEU A 177 -0.26 1.41 16.99
C LEU A 177 -0.58 0.61 15.72
N ASN A 178 -0.07 -0.61 15.61
CA ASN A 178 -0.29 -1.49 14.45
C ASN A 178 -1.74 -2.03 14.33
N GLN A 179 -2.56 -1.86 15.37
CA GLN A 179 -3.98 -2.22 15.36
C GLN A 179 -4.84 -1.02 14.97
N GLU A 180 -4.38 0.20 15.27
CA GLU A 180 -5.11 1.44 15.05
C GLU A 180 -4.83 2.06 13.68
N LEU A 181 -3.62 1.89 13.12
CA LEU A 181 -3.31 2.42 11.78
C LEU A 181 -4.16 1.74 10.69
N ARG A 182 -4.53 2.50 9.67
CA ARG A 182 -5.37 2.04 8.56
C ARG A 182 -4.65 1.98 7.21
N SER A 183 -3.34 2.01 7.21
CA SER A 183 -2.51 1.92 5.98
C SER A 183 -2.72 0.63 5.21
N PHE A 184 -3.15 -0.42 5.90
CA PHE A 184 -3.51 -1.71 5.33
C PHE A 184 -5.03 -1.92 5.16
N GLY A 185 -5.82 -0.88 5.38
CA GLY A 185 -7.27 -0.95 5.33
C GLY A 185 -7.90 -1.65 6.53
N ILE A 186 -9.14 -2.11 6.37
CA ILE A 186 -9.94 -2.77 7.39
C ILE A 186 -11.02 -3.65 6.74
N GLY A 187 -11.47 -4.69 7.47
CA GLY A 187 -12.56 -5.57 7.05
C GLY A 187 -12.15 -6.56 5.96
N GLU A 188 -13.09 -6.94 5.11
CA GLU A 188 -12.92 -7.98 4.08
C GLU A 188 -11.81 -7.66 3.06
N HIS A 189 -11.55 -6.36 2.83
CA HIS A 189 -10.49 -5.89 1.94
C HIS A 189 -9.18 -5.57 2.68
N PHE A 190 -8.98 -6.09 3.89
CA PHE A 190 -7.71 -5.94 4.61
C PHE A 190 -6.55 -6.47 3.77
N CYS A 191 -5.44 -5.75 3.75
CA CYS A 191 -4.30 -6.05 2.88
C CYS A 191 -3.75 -7.46 3.07
N LEU A 192 -3.82 -8.27 2.01
CA LEU A 192 -3.27 -9.63 1.99
C LEU A 192 -1.74 -9.62 2.17
N GLY A 193 -1.05 -8.62 1.59
CA GLY A 193 0.40 -8.50 1.57
C GLY A 193 1.02 -7.83 2.79
N MET A 194 0.25 -7.46 3.83
CA MET A 194 0.76 -6.63 4.93
C MET A 194 2.00 -7.18 5.63
N ASN A 195 2.09 -8.50 5.79
CA ASN A 195 3.25 -9.15 6.42
C ASN A 195 4.47 -9.11 5.51
N LEU A 196 4.26 -9.30 4.20
CA LEU A 196 5.33 -9.21 3.21
C LEU A 196 5.86 -7.79 3.09
N ALA A 197 4.98 -6.79 3.02
CA ALA A 197 5.36 -5.38 2.97
C ALA A 197 6.22 -4.97 4.20
N ARG A 198 5.80 -5.37 5.40
CA ARG A 198 6.59 -5.14 6.62
C ARG A 198 7.95 -5.83 6.58
N LEU A 199 8.00 -7.05 6.09
CA LEU A 199 9.25 -7.81 5.95
C LEU A 199 10.20 -7.15 4.95
N GLU A 200 9.69 -6.74 3.79
CA GLU A 200 10.47 -6.04 2.77
C GLU A 200 11.03 -4.71 3.29
N MET A 201 10.17 -3.88 3.91
CA MET A 201 10.60 -2.63 4.53
C MET A 201 11.64 -2.88 5.63
N ARG A 202 11.42 -3.89 6.47
CA ARG A 202 12.36 -4.25 7.54
C ARG A 202 13.74 -4.60 6.98
N ILE A 203 13.81 -5.54 6.04
CA ILE A 203 15.08 -5.96 5.44
C ILE A 203 15.77 -4.76 4.77
N MET A 204 15.00 -3.95 4.02
CA MET A 204 15.55 -2.77 3.34
C MET A 204 16.16 -1.79 4.36
N PHE A 205 15.44 -1.43 5.43
CA PHE A 205 15.92 -0.47 6.42
C PHE A 205 17.05 -1.03 7.29
N GLU A 206 17.03 -2.31 7.67
CA GLU A 206 18.13 -2.96 8.38
C GLU A 206 19.44 -2.93 7.56
N GLU A 207 19.35 -3.06 6.22
CA GLU A 207 20.51 -3.01 5.33
C GLU A 207 20.97 -1.58 5.00
N VAL A 208 20.06 -0.64 4.86
CA VAL A 208 20.35 0.70 4.35
C VAL A 208 20.73 1.66 5.47
N ILE A 209 20.00 1.67 6.59
CA ILE A 209 20.19 2.65 7.71
C ILE A 209 21.65 2.70 8.19
N PRO A 210 22.36 1.60 8.41
CA PRO A 210 23.77 1.66 8.85
C PRO A 210 24.71 2.37 7.86
N ARG A 211 24.29 2.50 6.60
CA ARG A 211 25.07 3.12 5.52
C ARG A 211 24.72 4.61 5.32
N LEU A 212 23.75 5.14 6.07
CA LEU A 212 23.22 6.49 5.90
C LEU A 212 23.83 7.53 6.85
N ARG A 213 24.86 7.20 7.63
CA ARG A 213 25.42 8.07 8.68
C ARG A 213 25.79 9.49 8.19
N ASP A 214 26.22 9.61 6.93
CA ASP A 214 26.75 10.85 6.36
C ASP A 214 25.95 11.29 5.13
N ILE A 215 24.71 10.79 4.96
CA ILE A 215 23.89 11.13 3.81
C ILE A 215 22.98 12.31 4.14
N THR A 216 22.98 13.31 3.26
CA THR A 216 22.02 14.42 3.29
C THR A 216 21.15 14.38 2.04
N PHE A 217 19.87 14.66 2.21
CA PHE A 217 18.97 14.86 1.09
C PHE A 217 19.26 16.23 0.44
N ASN A 218 19.61 16.25 -0.82
CA ASN A 218 19.98 17.48 -1.56
C ASN A 218 19.22 17.62 -2.90
N GLY A 219 17.99 17.14 -2.95
CA GLY A 219 17.12 17.25 -4.12
C GLY A 219 15.77 17.87 -3.77
N GLU A 220 14.98 18.17 -4.77
CA GLU A 220 13.57 18.52 -4.61
C GLU A 220 12.73 17.25 -4.64
N VAL A 221 11.71 17.19 -3.76
CA VAL A 221 10.73 16.12 -3.79
C VAL A 221 9.64 16.49 -4.79
N THR A 222 9.47 15.65 -5.81
CA THR A 222 8.34 15.75 -6.72
C THR A 222 7.40 14.61 -6.47
N TYR A 223 6.10 14.90 -6.41
CA TYR A 223 5.06 13.89 -6.21
C TYR A 223 4.40 13.56 -7.53
N MET A 224 4.22 12.28 -7.80
CA MET A 224 3.38 11.81 -8.89
C MET A 224 1.91 12.12 -8.61
N ARG A 225 1.16 12.46 -9.65
CA ARG A 225 -0.27 12.71 -9.52
C ARG A 225 -1.03 11.39 -9.51
N SER A 226 -1.65 11.08 -8.40
CA SER A 226 -2.54 9.91 -8.29
C SER A 226 -3.61 10.17 -7.24
N PHE A 227 -4.82 9.66 -7.49
CA PHE A 227 -5.89 9.61 -6.48
C PHE A 227 -5.78 8.42 -5.56
N LEU A 228 -4.93 7.46 -5.89
CA LEU A 228 -4.85 6.17 -5.21
C LEU A 228 -3.60 6.05 -4.33
N ILE A 229 -2.43 6.43 -4.86
CA ILE A 229 -1.12 6.22 -4.24
C ILE A 229 -0.42 7.58 -4.07
N SER A 230 0.22 7.77 -2.89
CA SER A 230 0.95 9.00 -2.52
C SER A 230 2.33 9.10 -3.17
#